data_74644d5401665e3c1fc834d57b1ed19b
#
_entry.id   74644d5401665e3c1fc834d57b1ed19b
#
_cell.length_a   1.000
_cell.length_b   1.000
_cell.length_c   1.000
_cell.angle_alpha   90.00
_cell.angle_beta   90.00
_cell.angle_gamma   90.00
#
_symmetry.space_group_name_H-M   'P 1'
#
loop_
_entity.id
_entity.type
_entity.pdbx_description
1 polymer ?
#
loop_
_entity_poly.entity_id
_entity_poly.type
_entity_poly.pdbx_seq_one_letter_code
_entity_poly.pdbx_strand_id
1 'polypeptide(L)'
;MRGYERERVVELPLAHARGFYLGAGGAFTNTGYDAAMKQQPVVITGKIKLRHFKSDYCAHRAKEETKKRTKELGRSLGDMQQLLHANARHAVLLLFQGMDASGKDGAIRTVLKYVNPAGVETANFKVPSDEEAAHDFLWRIHHAVPRHGHIGVFNRSHYEAVLAERVLGLVPRKVWSQRYAQIVDFERMLTANGVVLLKFYLHLGRDEQAARFKERLSDPQKNWKFSHADLATRQHWDDYIEAYEDMLNATSHPAAPWHLVPADRNWYRDFVVAEAVDQAVRKLKLKWPKPTEDLSKIRIK
;
A
#
# COMPACT_ATOMS: atom_id res chain seq x y z
N MET A 1 34.65 -26.82 -28.73
CA MET A 1 33.33 -27.40 -28.89
C MET A 1 32.94 -28.09 -27.60
N ARG A 2 32.14 -27.50 -26.75
CA ARG A 2 31.48 -28.15 -25.61
C ARG A 2 30.03 -27.74 -25.67
N GLY A 3 29.15 -28.77 -25.71
CA GLY A 3 27.71 -28.61 -25.92
C GLY A 3 27.01 -27.96 -24.71
N TYR A 4 26.09 -27.09 -25.02
CA TYR A 4 25.10 -26.58 -24.09
C TYR A 4 23.94 -27.59 -24.04
N GLU A 5 23.80 -28.29 -22.93
CA GLU A 5 22.61 -29.06 -22.61
C GLU A 5 21.44 -28.09 -22.33
N ARG A 6 20.34 -28.33 -23.01
CA ARG A 6 19.06 -27.61 -22.76
C ARG A 6 18.44 -28.17 -21.50
N GLU A 7 18.46 -27.39 -20.43
CA GLU A 7 17.65 -27.67 -19.24
C GLU A 7 16.16 -27.48 -19.56
N ARG A 8 15.37 -28.47 -19.11
CA ARG A 8 13.92 -28.53 -19.29
C ARG A 8 13.23 -27.41 -18.51
N VAL A 9 12.39 -26.66 -19.19
CA VAL A 9 11.41 -25.77 -18.57
C VAL A 9 10.44 -26.65 -17.78
N VAL A 10 10.49 -26.53 -16.46
CA VAL A 10 9.50 -27.13 -15.56
C VAL A 10 8.29 -26.19 -15.54
N GLU A 11 7.22 -26.58 -16.18
CA GLU A 11 5.91 -25.94 -16.04
C GLU A 11 5.42 -26.13 -14.60
N LEU A 12 5.35 -25.03 -13.84
CA LEU A 12 4.70 -25.00 -12.54
C LEU A 12 3.18 -24.88 -12.75
N PRO A 13 2.37 -25.74 -12.12
CA PRO A 13 0.93 -25.68 -12.26
C PRO A 13 0.38 -24.42 -11.58
N LEU A 14 -0.44 -23.67 -12.29
CA LEU A 14 -1.28 -22.58 -11.77
C LEU A 14 -2.24 -23.14 -10.70
N ALA A 15 -1.81 -23.09 -9.45
CA ALA A 15 -2.64 -23.47 -8.31
C ALA A 15 -3.73 -22.41 -8.09
N HIS A 16 -4.96 -22.86 -8.22
CA HIS A 16 -6.23 -22.19 -8.03
C HIS A 16 -6.29 -21.34 -6.75
N ALA A 17 -6.23 -20.02 -6.89
CA ALA A 17 -6.74 -19.10 -5.88
C ALA A 17 -8.27 -18.97 -6.06
N ARG A 18 -9.03 -19.94 -5.54
CA ARG A 18 -10.47 -19.77 -5.31
C ARG A 18 -10.67 -18.97 -4.03
N GLY A 19 -10.79 -17.65 -4.13
CA GLY A 19 -11.29 -16.78 -3.08
C GLY A 19 -12.29 -15.83 -3.71
N PHE A 20 -13.54 -16.01 -3.39
CA PHE A 20 -14.73 -15.19 -3.68
C PHE A 20 -14.58 -14.12 -4.77
N TYR A 21 -14.77 -14.53 -6.02
CA TYR A 21 -15.03 -13.66 -7.15
C TYR A 21 -16.53 -13.39 -7.23
N LEU A 22 -16.93 -12.14 -7.06
CA LEU A 22 -18.20 -11.69 -7.63
C LEU A 22 -17.99 -11.53 -9.13
N GLY A 23 -18.87 -12.20 -9.90
CA GLY A 23 -18.74 -12.43 -11.32
C GLY A 23 -18.54 -11.17 -12.18
N ALA A 24 -17.91 -11.37 -13.31
CA ALA A 24 -17.75 -10.41 -14.38
C ALA A 24 -19.11 -9.96 -14.96
N GLY A 25 -19.28 -8.65 -15.16
CA GLY A 25 -20.23 -8.10 -16.13
C GLY A 25 -21.65 -7.83 -15.65
N GLY A 26 -21.83 -7.08 -14.56
CA GLY A 26 -23.11 -6.50 -14.17
C GLY A 26 -23.00 -5.00 -13.93
N ALA A 27 -23.87 -4.20 -14.55
CA ALA A 27 -24.03 -2.81 -14.18
C ALA A 27 -24.41 -2.73 -12.69
N PHE A 28 -23.58 -2.03 -11.88
CA PHE A 28 -23.86 -1.85 -10.47
C PHE A 28 -25.18 -1.07 -10.30
N THR A 29 -26.22 -1.75 -9.85
CA THR A 29 -27.42 -1.11 -9.34
C THR A 29 -27.12 -0.47 -7.99
N ASN A 30 -27.88 0.56 -7.58
CA ASN A 30 -27.71 1.25 -6.27
C ASN A 30 -27.62 0.28 -5.06
N THR A 31 -28.26 -0.87 -5.14
CA THR A 31 -28.19 -1.95 -4.13
C THR A 31 -26.81 -2.59 -4.02
N GLY A 32 -25.99 -2.58 -5.07
CA GLY A 32 -24.60 -3.10 -5.04
C GLY A 32 -23.64 -2.15 -4.30
N TYR A 33 -23.87 -0.84 -4.37
CA TYR A 33 -23.09 0.15 -3.62
C TYR A 33 -23.36 0.08 -2.11
N ASP A 34 -24.61 -0.11 -1.69
CA ASP A 34 -24.95 -0.26 -0.28
C ASP A 34 -24.36 -1.55 0.34
N ALA A 35 -24.22 -2.61 -0.44
CA ALA A 35 -23.59 -3.85 0.01
C ALA A 35 -22.05 -3.70 0.11
N ALA A 36 -21.41 -2.99 -0.83
CA ALA A 36 -19.99 -2.69 -0.78
C ALA A 36 -19.64 -1.73 0.37
N MET A 37 -20.54 -0.80 0.72
CA MET A 37 -20.40 0.10 1.87
C MET A 37 -20.45 -0.62 3.22
N LYS A 38 -21.01 -1.85 3.29
CA LYS A 38 -21.08 -2.67 4.51
C LYS A 38 -19.80 -3.50 4.74
N GLN A 39 -18.93 -3.60 3.76
CA GLN A 39 -17.65 -4.32 3.87
C GLN A 39 -16.47 -3.35 3.75
N GLN A 40 -15.92 -2.92 4.88
CA GLN A 40 -14.70 -2.12 4.94
C GLN A 40 -13.58 -2.95 5.64
N PRO A 41 -12.32 -2.97 5.14
CA PRO A 41 -11.78 -2.11 4.06
C PRO A 41 -12.34 -2.47 2.69
N VAL A 42 -12.60 -1.45 1.87
CA VAL A 42 -13.05 -1.69 0.50
C VAL A 42 -11.83 -2.03 -0.35
N VAL A 43 -11.76 -3.28 -0.77
CA VAL A 43 -10.81 -3.70 -1.81
C VAL A 43 -11.44 -3.38 -3.16
N ILE A 44 -10.75 -2.57 -3.95
CA ILE A 44 -11.27 -2.10 -5.24
C ILE A 44 -11.10 -3.22 -6.28
N THR A 45 -12.22 -3.81 -6.69
CA THR A 45 -12.28 -4.88 -7.69
C THR A 45 -12.96 -4.46 -8.99
N GLY A 46 -13.47 -3.22 -9.07
CA GLY A 46 -14.17 -2.67 -10.23
C GLY A 46 -14.10 -1.15 -10.26
N LYS A 47 -14.76 -0.53 -11.23
CA LYS A 47 -14.79 0.94 -11.32
C LYS A 47 -15.54 1.55 -10.15
N ILE A 48 -14.97 2.60 -9.56
CA ILE A 48 -15.53 3.34 -8.44
C ILE A 48 -15.66 4.83 -8.75
N LYS A 49 -16.45 5.50 -7.92
CA LYS A 49 -16.49 6.96 -7.80
C LYS A 49 -16.27 7.34 -6.34
N LEU A 50 -15.19 8.09 -6.04
CA LEU A 50 -14.80 8.42 -4.67
C LEU A 50 -15.90 9.15 -3.88
N ARG A 51 -16.73 9.96 -4.53
CA ARG A 51 -17.88 10.65 -3.92
C ARG A 51 -18.92 9.73 -3.27
N HIS A 52 -18.92 8.45 -3.61
CA HIS A 52 -19.83 7.45 -3.02
C HIS A 52 -19.28 6.84 -1.72
N PHE A 53 -18.06 7.15 -1.34
CA PHE A 53 -17.41 6.62 -0.13
C PHE A 53 -17.23 7.73 0.90
N LYS A 54 -17.61 7.44 2.15
CA LYS A 54 -17.47 8.38 3.26
C LYS A 54 -16.08 8.29 3.86
N SER A 55 -15.38 9.41 3.92
CA SER A 55 -14.04 9.52 4.54
C SER A 55 -14.05 9.34 6.06
N ASP A 56 -15.20 9.58 6.71
CA ASP A 56 -15.41 9.44 8.16
C ASP A 56 -16.00 8.09 8.57
N TYR A 57 -16.21 7.17 7.63
CA TYR A 57 -16.78 5.85 7.90
C TYR A 57 -15.94 5.06 8.93
N CYS A 58 -16.61 4.39 9.87
CA CYS A 58 -15.95 3.61 10.91
C CYS A 58 -16.67 2.32 11.29
N ALA A 59 -17.57 1.81 10.44
CA ALA A 59 -18.32 0.57 10.63
C ALA A 59 -19.05 0.49 11.98
N HIS A 60 -19.45 1.62 12.55
CA HIS A 60 -20.05 1.72 13.90
C HIS A 60 -19.20 1.06 15.03
N ARG A 61 -17.90 0.92 14.82
CA ARG A 61 -17.00 0.32 15.81
C ARG A 61 -16.77 1.24 17.01
N ALA A 62 -16.64 0.65 18.19
CA ALA A 62 -16.21 1.36 19.40
C ALA A 62 -14.70 1.68 19.30
N LYS A 63 -14.34 2.94 19.56
CA LYS A 63 -12.97 3.46 19.39
C LYS A 63 -11.94 2.70 20.21
N GLU A 64 -12.21 2.49 21.50
CA GLU A 64 -11.22 1.90 22.42
C GLU A 64 -11.01 0.39 22.13
N GLU A 65 -12.09 -0.32 21.84
CA GLU A 65 -12.01 -1.74 21.44
C GLU A 65 -11.23 -1.89 20.11
N THR A 66 -11.48 -1.00 19.15
CA THR A 66 -10.77 -1.01 17.88
C THR A 66 -9.28 -0.70 18.04
N LYS A 67 -8.91 0.24 18.90
CA LYS A 67 -7.50 0.49 19.24
C LYS A 67 -6.84 -0.73 19.89
N LYS A 68 -7.55 -1.43 20.80
CA LYS A 68 -7.05 -2.67 21.41
C LYS A 68 -6.77 -3.71 20.32
N ARG A 69 -7.73 -3.90 19.42
CA ARG A 69 -7.58 -4.83 18.29
C ARG A 69 -6.41 -4.46 17.37
N THR A 70 -6.24 -3.16 17.05
CA THR A 70 -5.10 -2.66 16.27
C THR A 70 -3.75 -3.02 16.93
N LYS A 71 -3.68 -2.91 18.26
CA LYS A 71 -2.48 -3.27 19.02
C LYS A 71 -2.18 -4.78 18.92
N GLU A 72 -3.19 -5.62 18.98
CA GLU A 72 -3.07 -7.07 18.83
C GLU A 72 -2.56 -7.44 17.42
N LEU A 73 -3.15 -6.84 16.38
CA LEU A 73 -2.72 -7.02 14.99
C LEU A 73 -1.26 -6.59 14.77
N GLY A 74 -0.85 -5.46 15.36
CA GLY A 74 0.53 -5.00 15.29
C GLY A 74 1.52 -5.99 15.94
N ARG A 75 1.18 -6.58 17.09
CA ARG A 75 2.00 -7.61 17.74
C ARG A 75 2.10 -8.86 16.87
N SER A 76 0.96 -9.32 16.34
CA SER A 76 0.92 -10.44 15.38
C SER A 76 1.82 -10.21 14.18
N LEU A 77 1.85 -8.98 13.64
CA LEU A 77 2.75 -8.63 12.52
C LEU A 77 4.23 -8.73 12.95
N GLY A 78 4.58 -8.30 14.17
CA GLY A 78 5.94 -8.46 14.71
C GLY A 78 6.38 -9.93 14.76
N ASP A 79 5.50 -10.83 15.23
CA ASP A 79 5.77 -12.27 15.25
C ASP A 79 5.92 -12.85 13.83
N MET A 80 5.01 -12.45 12.93
CA MET A 80 5.05 -12.90 11.53
C MET A 80 6.27 -12.38 10.77
N GLN A 81 6.80 -11.20 11.11
CA GLN A 81 8.02 -10.66 10.49
C GLN A 81 9.23 -11.58 10.73
N GLN A 82 9.36 -12.17 11.91
CA GLN A 82 10.45 -13.11 12.20
C GLN A 82 10.36 -14.33 11.26
N LEU A 83 9.15 -14.84 11.04
CA LEU A 83 8.93 -15.95 10.09
C LEU A 83 9.22 -15.51 8.65
N LEU A 84 8.82 -14.29 8.26
CA LEU A 84 9.11 -13.72 6.94
C LEU A 84 10.64 -13.65 6.71
N HIS A 85 11.36 -13.12 7.69
CA HIS A 85 12.80 -13.00 7.63
C HIS A 85 13.51 -14.38 7.55
N ALA A 86 13.10 -15.32 8.39
CA ALA A 86 13.69 -16.66 8.41
C ALA A 86 13.44 -17.45 7.11
N ASN A 87 12.31 -17.23 6.44
CA ASN A 87 12.00 -17.90 5.18
C ASN A 87 12.67 -17.25 3.97
N ALA A 88 12.85 -15.93 3.95
CA ALA A 88 13.49 -15.12 2.90
C ALA A 88 13.00 -15.45 1.45
N ARG A 89 11.72 -15.87 1.31
CA ARG A 89 11.12 -16.22 -0.01
C ARG A 89 10.17 -15.15 -0.54
N HIS A 90 9.70 -14.28 0.34
CA HIS A 90 8.77 -13.22 0.02
C HIS A 90 9.26 -11.90 0.60
N ALA A 91 8.89 -10.81 -0.02
CA ALA A 91 8.92 -9.48 0.57
C ALA A 91 7.49 -8.97 0.74
N VAL A 92 7.26 -8.08 1.69
CA VAL A 92 5.98 -7.38 1.84
C VAL A 92 6.21 -5.91 1.57
N LEU A 93 5.51 -5.32 0.61
CA LEU A 93 5.61 -3.89 0.29
C LEU A 93 4.28 -3.20 0.60
N LEU A 94 4.33 -2.28 1.56
CA LEU A 94 3.21 -1.43 1.96
C LEU A 94 3.33 -0.08 1.28
N LEU A 95 2.39 0.27 0.41
CA LEU A 95 2.38 1.50 -0.35
C LEU A 95 1.24 2.40 0.13
N PHE A 96 1.56 3.63 0.52
CA PHE A 96 0.59 4.61 1.04
C PHE A 96 0.47 5.81 0.11
N GLN A 97 -0.76 6.06 -0.34
CA GLN A 97 -1.14 7.24 -1.10
C GLN A 97 -2.32 7.98 -0.43
N GLY A 98 -2.44 9.26 -0.70
CA GLY A 98 -3.50 10.13 -0.20
C GLY A 98 -3.04 11.57 -0.07
N MET A 99 -4.00 12.47 0.01
CA MET A 99 -3.78 13.91 0.14
C MET A 99 -2.87 14.25 1.33
N ASP A 100 -2.28 15.43 1.32
CA ASP A 100 -1.53 15.94 2.46
C ASP A 100 -2.44 15.98 3.70
N ALA A 101 -1.85 15.70 4.87
CA ALA A 101 -2.55 15.48 6.13
C ALA A 101 -3.47 14.23 6.18
N SER A 102 -3.51 13.35 5.17
CA SER A 102 -4.30 12.09 5.25
C SER A 102 -3.82 11.13 6.34
N GLY A 103 -2.62 11.36 6.89
CA GLY A 103 -2.09 10.61 8.03
C GLY A 103 -1.27 9.39 7.65
N LYS A 104 -0.63 9.40 6.48
CA LYS A 104 0.30 8.35 6.03
C LYS A 104 1.32 7.97 7.09
N ASP A 105 2.08 8.95 7.62
CA ASP A 105 3.08 8.71 8.68
C ASP A 105 2.49 8.09 9.95
N GLY A 106 1.26 8.49 10.32
CA GLY A 106 0.54 7.94 11.46
C GLY A 106 0.20 6.46 11.27
N ALA A 107 -0.33 6.10 10.10
CA ALA A 107 -0.65 4.71 9.75
C ALA A 107 0.62 3.85 9.71
N ILE A 108 1.68 4.31 9.04
CA ILE A 108 2.98 3.63 8.96
C ILE A 108 3.53 3.37 10.38
N ARG A 109 3.60 4.41 11.21
CA ARG A 109 4.07 4.28 12.60
C ARG A 109 3.25 3.29 13.41
N THR A 110 1.93 3.26 13.24
CA THR A 110 1.05 2.35 13.99
C THR A 110 1.27 0.90 13.56
N VAL A 111 1.33 0.64 12.27
CA VAL A 111 1.53 -0.73 11.71
C VAL A 111 2.90 -1.28 12.08
N LEU A 112 3.95 -0.44 11.99
CA LEU A 112 5.32 -0.86 12.28
C LEU A 112 5.70 -0.84 13.77
N LYS A 113 4.79 -0.47 14.66
CA LYS A 113 5.10 -0.21 16.09
C LYS A 113 5.78 -1.39 16.81
N TYR A 114 5.47 -2.62 16.41
CA TYR A 114 5.96 -3.85 17.04
C TYR A 114 6.87 -4.67 16.11
N VAL A 115 7.22 -4.11 14.98
CA VAL A 115 8.06 -4.75 13.96
C VAL A 115 9.53 -4.43 14.27
N ASN A 116 10.42 -5.41 14.09
CA ASN A 116 11.85 -5.17 14.24
C ASN A 116 12.36 -4.25 13.12
N PRO A 117 12.91 -3.07 13.44
CA PRO A 117 13.34 -2.11 12.42
C PRO A 117 14.46 -2.65 11.51
N ALA A 118 15.28 -3.61 11.95
CA ALA A 118 16.30 -4.23 11.12
C ALA A 118 15.76 -5.00 9.91
N GLY A 119 14.48 -5.39 9.95
CA GLY A 119 13.77 -6.05 8.83
C GLY A 119 12.83 -5.12 8.08
N VAL A 120 13.02 -3.80 8.17
CA VAL A 120 12.16 -2.80 7.52
C VAL A 120 12.98 -1.87 6.65
N GLU A 121 12.54 -1.67 5.43
CA GLU A 121 13.11 -0.73 4.46
C GLU A 121 12.06 0.35 4.15
N THR A 122 12.40 1.63 4.33
CA THR A 122 11.44 2.73 4.13
C THR A 122 11.92 3.66 3.03
N ALA A 123 11.03 4.02 2.12
CA ALA A 123 11.28 5.04 1.11
C ALA A 123 10.19 6.13 1.17
N ASN A 124 10.62 7.38 1.02
CA ASN A 124 9.75 8.55 1.01
C ASN A 124 9.98 9.32 -0.28
N PHE A 125 9.09 9.15 -1.25
CA PHE A 125 9.25 9.71 -2.58
C PHE A 125 8.76 11.16 -2.60
N LYS A 126 9.72 12.05 -2.81
CA LYS A 126 9.52 13.49 -3.03
C LYS A 126 9.85 13.82 -4.49
N VAL A 127 10.04 15.11 -4.78
CA VAL A 127 10.55 15.56 -6.07
C VAL A 127 11.81 14.75 -6.41
N PRO A 128 11.92 14.21 -7.64
CA PRO A 128 13.11 13.47 -8.06
C PRO A 128 14.39 14.34 -7.96
N SER A 129 15.52 13.71 -7.61
CA SER A 129 16.83 14.31 -7.81
C SER A 129 17.16 14.39 -9.31
N ASP A 130 18.21 15.16 -9.68
CA ASP A 130 18.63 15.25 -11.07
C ASP A 130 19.00 13.89 -11.66
N GLU A 131 19.66 13.02 -10.88
CA GLU A 131 19.96 11.64 -11.27
C GLU A 131 18.70 10.83 -11.49
N GLU A 132 17.75 10.86 -10.53
CA GLU A 132 16.48 10.15 -10.66
C GLU A 132 15.67 10.63 -11.86
N ALA A 133 15.71 11.94 -12.16
CA ALA A 133 15.01 12.55 -13.29
C ALA A 133 15.64 12.23 -14.65
N ALA A 134 16.92 11.85 -14.68
CA ALA A 134 17.61 11.43 -15.89
C ALA A 134 17.25 10.01 -16.33
N HIS A 135 16.58 9.24 -15.47
CA HIS A 135 16.08 7.88 -15.73
C HIS A 135 14.57 7.85 -15.93
N ASP A 136 14.01 6.68 -16.25
CA ASP A 136 12.57 6.49 -16.26
C ASP A 136 11.99 6.59 -14.84
N PHE A 137 10.68 6.93 -14.75
CA PHE A 137 10.03 7.21 -13.46
C PHE A 137 9.95 6.00 -12.50
N LEU A 138 10.20 4.77 -12.97
CA LEU A 138 10.22 3.55 -12.16
C LEU A 138 11.62 3.19 -11.66
N TRP A 139 12.68 3.75 -12.23
CA TRP A 139 14.06 3.44 -11.88
C TRP A 139 14.31 3.58 -10.37
N ARG A 140 14.03 4.76 -9.79
CA ARG A 140 14.19 5.00 -8.34
C ARG A 140 13.26 4.16 -7.48
N ILE A 141 12.12 3.75 -8.01
CA ILE A 141 11.16 2.90 -7.33
C ILE A 141 11.72 1.48 -7.20
N HIS A 142 12.29 0.95 -8.27
CA HIS A 142 12.86 -0.38 -8.30
C HIS A 142 14.01 -0.54 -7.29
N HIS A 143 14.88 0.48 -7.18
CA HIS A 143 15.94 0.50 -6.18
C HIS A 143 15.45 0.45 -4.73
N ALA A 144 14.24 0.95 -4.47
CA ALA A 144 13.64 0.99 -3.14
C ALA A 144 12.77 -0.25 -2.82
N VAL A 145 12.54 -1.16 -3.78
CA VAL A 145 11.77 -2.39 -3.54
C VAL A 145 12.49 -3.24 -2.48
N PRO A 146 11.79 -3.70 -1.42
CA PRO A 146 12.44 -4.45 -0.35
C PRO A 146 12.95 -5.80 -0.84
N ARG A 147 14.07 -6.24 -0.28
CA ARG A 147 14.60 -7.60 -0.49
C ARG A 147 13.70 -8.64 0.18
N HIS A 148 13.77 -9.87 -0.27
CA HIS A 148 13.04 -10.98 0.35
C HIS A 148 13.40 -11.12 1.84
N GLY A 149 12.42 -11.45 2.66
CA GLY A 149 12.52 -11.50 4.11
C GLY A 149 12.27 -10.15 4.81
N HIS A 150 12.05 -9.06 4.06
CA HIS A 150 11.87 -7.72 4.61
C HIS A 150 10.47 -7.16 4.34
N ILE A 151 10.11 -6.15 5.14
CA ILE A 151 8.92 -5.32 4.93
C ILE A 151 9.38 -3.98 4.38
N GLY A 152 8.95 -3.64 3.16
CA GLY A 152 9.16 -2.32 2.56
C GLY A 152 7.97 -1.41 2.85
N VAL A 153 8.22 -0.12 3.02
CA VAL A 153 7.18 0.89 3.17
C VAL A 153 7.46 2.07 2.26
N PHE A 154 6.52 2.35 1.38
CA PHE A 154 6.54 3.51 0.50
C PHE A 154 5.56 4.57 1.02
N ASN A 155 6.10 5.68 1.53
CA ASN A 155 5.33 6.89 1.81
C ASN A 155 5.33 7.76 0.56
N ARG A 156 4.20 7.84 -0.14
CA ARG A 156 4.09 8.16 -1.56
C ARG A 156 4.82 7.09 -2.41
N SER A 157 4.83 7.20 -3.72
CA SER A 157 5.40 6.14 -4.56
C SER A 157 5.53 6.57 -6.02
N HIS A 158 5.70 5.59 -6.92
CA HIS A 158 5.63 5.76 -8.36
C HIS A 158 4.31 6.37 -8.86
N TYR A 159 3.28 6.36 -8.05
CA TYR A 159 2.01 6.99 -8.38
C TYR A 159 2.06 8.52 -8.42
N GLU A 160 3.09 9.16 -7.83
CA GLU A 160 3.30 10.60 -8.00
C GLU A 160 3.44 10.99 -9.48
N ALA A 161 3.93 10.08 -10.31
CA ALA A 161 4.08 10.25 -11.76
C ALA A 161 2.73 10.34 -12.54
N VAL A 162 1.62 9.95 -11.92
CA VAL A 162 0.25 10.06 -12.46
C VAL A 162 -0.66 10.89 -11.57
N LEU A 163 -0.16 11.38 -10.44
CA LEU A 163 -0.86 12.26 -9.50
C LEU A 163 -0.26 13.68 -9.58
N ALA A 164 0.84 13.95 -8.87
CA ALA A 164 1.43 15.27 -8.79
C ALA A 164 1.90 15.78 -10.17
N GLU A 165 2.58 14.94 -10.96
CA GLU A 165 3.05 15.35 -12.28
C GLU A 165 1.89 15.66 -13.25
N ARG A 166 0.77 14.94 -13.15
CA ARG A 166 -0.46 15.19 -13.89
C ARG A 166 -1.12 16.49 -13.46
N VAL A 167 -1.40 16.64 -12.16
CA VAL A 167 -2.18 17.77 -11.62
C VAL A 167 -1.42 19.08 -11.75
N LEU A 168 -0.10 19.07 -11.55
CA LEU A 168 0.76 20.25 -11.69
C LEU A 168 1.18 20.52 -13.15
N GLY A 169 0.72 19.72 -14.10
CA GLY A 169 1.02 19.90 -15.53
C GLY A 169 2.50 19.72 -15.89
N LEU A 170 3.28 18.97 -15.10
CA LEU A 170 4.71 18.75 -15.31
C LEU A 170 4.99 17.86 -16.52
N VAL A 171 4.04 17.02 -16.89
CA VAL A 171 4.10 16.17 -18.08
C VAL A 171 2.78 16.21 -18.86
N PRO A 172 2.79 16.12 -20.20
CA PRO A 172 1.60 16.18 -21.02
C PRO A 172 0.74 14.89 -20.83
N ARG A 173 -0.57 15.04 -21.10
CA ARG A 173 -1.53 13.92 -20.98
C ARG A 173 -1.08 12.65 -21.71
N LYS A 174 -0.49 12.77 -22.89
CA LYS A 174 0.03 11.65 -23.67
C LYS A 174 1.05 10.81 -22.88
N VAL A 175 1.83 11.44 -22.01
CA VAL A 175 2.86 10.79 -21.20
C VAL A 175 2.24 10.13 -19.98
N TRP A 176 1.56 10.91 -19.08
CA TRP A 176 1.05 10.34 -17.83
C TRP A 176 -0.04 9.27 -18.05
N SER A 177 -0.84 9.36 -19.12
CA SER A 177 -1.89 8.37 -19.37
C SER A 177 -1.34 6.97 -19.72
N GLN A 178 -0.16 6.88 -20.33
CA GLN A 178 0.50 5.61 -20.63
C GLN A 178 1.13 4.98 -19.37
N ARG A 179 1.47 5.78 -18.38
CA ARG A 179 2.10 5.30 -17.14
C ARG A 179 1.20 4.39 -16.32
N TYR A 180 -0.12 4.47 -16.45
CA TYR A 180 -1.01 3.53 -15.75
C TYR A 180 -0.76 2.07 -16.15
N ALA A 181 -0.60 1.79 -17.44
CA ALA A 181 -0.29 0.45 -17.93
C ALA A 181 1.11 0.01 -17.47
N GLN A 182 2.11 0.89 -17.59
CA GLN A 182 3.49 0.62 -17.15
C GLN A 182 3.57 0.31 -15.65
N ILE A 183 2.80 1.03 -14.82
CA ILE A 183 2.70 0.77 -13.37
C ILE A 183 2.11 -0.62 -13.12
N VAL A 184 1.02 -0.97 -13.80
CA VAL A 184 0.38 -2.29 -13.63
C VAL A 184 1.34 -3.42 -14.03
N ASP A 185 2.08 -3.26 -15.12
CA ASP A 185 3.05 -4.26 -15.58
C ASP A 185 4.23 -4.39 -14.60
N PHE A 186 4.73 -3.28 -14.07
CA PHE A 186 5.75 -3.27 -13.01
C PHE A 186 5.27 -3.98 -11.74
N GLU A 187 4.06 -3.69 -11.27
CA GLU A 187 3.49 -4.33 -10.09
C GLU A 187 3.24 -5.83 -10.31
N ARG A 188 2.81 -6.23 -11.51
CA ARG A 188 2.69 -7.65 -11.89
C ARG A 188 4.04 -8.35 -11.85
N MET A 189 5.07 -7.72 -12.38
CA MET A 189 6.44 -8.25 -12.31
C MET A 189 6.88 -8.45 -10.85
N LEU A 190 6.69 -7.47 -9.98
CA LEU A 190 7.04 -7.58 -8.56
C LEU A 190 6.29 -8.71 -7.87
N THR A 191 4.97 -8.81 -8.09
CA THR A 191 4.14 -9.84 -7.45
C THR A 191 4.46 -11.24 -7.97
N ALA A 192 4.78 -11.39 -9.25
CA ALA A 192 5.25 -12.65 -9.84
C ALA A 192 6.59 -13.11 -9.25
N ASN A 193 7.40 -12.17 -8.74
CA ASN A 193 8.69 -12.43 -8.11
C ASN A 193 8.64 -12.42 -6.57
N GLY A 194 7.48 -12.72 -5.98
CA GLY A 194 7.35 -12.96 -4.54
C GLY A 194 7.16 -11.72 -3.67
N VAL A 195 6.91 -10.55 -4.25
CA VAL A 195 6.54 -9.36 -3.49
C VAL A 195 5.04 -9.35 -3.22
N VAL A 196 4.64 -9.37 -1.96
CA VAL A 196 3.26 -9.13 -1.53
C VAL A 196 3.03 -7.62 -1.48
N LEU A 197 2.38 -7.08 -2.50
CA LEU A 197 2.14 -5.65 -2.63
C LEU A 197 0.77 -5.27 -2.07
N LEU A 198 0.74 -4.42 -1.06
CA LEU A 198 -0.45 -3.86 -0.43
C LEU A 198 -0.51 -2.36 -0.69
N LYS A 199 -1.52 -1.92 -1.40
CA LYS A 199 -1.71 -0.52 -1.79
C LYS A 199 -2.85 0.10 -0.99
N PHE A 200 -2.57 1.21 -0.28
CA PHE A 200 -3.52 1.92 0.56
C PHE A 200 -3.74 3.34 0.05
N TYR A 201 -4.97 3.64 -0.36
CA TYR A 201 -5.41 5.00 -0.60
C TYR A 201 -6.14 5.52 0.65
N LEU A 202 -5.56 6.51 1.31
CA LEU A 202 -6.11 7.13 2.51
C LEU A 202 -7.08 8.23 2.10
N HIS A 203 -8.38 7.89 2.09
CA HIS A 203 -9.46 8.77 1.68
C HIS A 203 -9.80 9.76 2.80
N LEU A 204 -9.30 10.98 2.67
CA LEU A 204 -9.48 12.08 3.61
C LEU A 204 -10.56 13.04 3.09
N GLY A 205 -11.44 13.52 3.97
CA GLY A 205 -12.39 14.57 3.68
C GLY A 205 -11.74 15.95 3.61
N ARG A 206 -12.28 16.83 2.74
CA ARG A 206 -11.76 18.19 2.55
C ARG A 206 -11.79 19.03 3.83
N ASP A 207 -12.88 18.88 4.62
CA ASP A 207 -13.07 19.64 5.85
C ASP A 207 -12.14 19.12 6.97
N GLU A 208 -11.96 17.81 7.08
CA GLU A 208 -11.03 17.20 8.01
C GLU A 208 -9.57 17.60 7.67
N GLN A 209 -9.20 17.68 6.39
CA GLN A 209 -7.88 18.20 6.01
C GLN A 209 -7.68 19.64 6.52
N ALA A 210 -8.70 20.51 6.33
CA ALA A 210 -8.63 21.88 6.82
C ALA A 210 -8.49 21.94 8.35
N ALA A 211 -9.23 21.10 9.08
CA ALA A 211 -9.12 20.99 10.53
C ALA A 211 -7.70 20.57 10.97
N ARG A 212 -7.11 19.58 10.29
CA ARG A 212 -5.74 19.12 10.55
C ARG A 212 -4.68 20.19 10.25
N PHE A 213 -4.86 20.99 9.19
CA PHE A 213 -3.97 22.11 8.90
C PHE A 213 -4.06 23.20 9.98
N LYS A 214 -5.28 23.55 10.43
CA LYS A 214 -5.48 24.48 11.55
C LYS A 214 -4.81 23.95 12.82
N GLU A 215 -4.96 22.68 13.12
CA GLU A 215 -4.28 22.04 14.27
C GLU A 215 -2.74 22.14 14.15
N ARG A 216 -2.17 21.94 12.96
CA ARG A 216 -0.72 22.11 12.75
C ARG A 216 -0.25 23.54 12.99
N LEU A 217 -1.06 24.53 12.64
CA LEU A 217 -0.73 25.95 12.85
C LEU A 217 -0.85 26.36 14.32
N SER A 218 -1.81 25.80 15.05
CA SER A 218 -2.07 26.17 16.45
C SER A 218 -1.21 25.41 17.46
N ASP A 219 -0.65 24.24 17.10
CA ASP A 219 0.16 23.42 17.99
C ASP A 219 1.66 23.60 17.68
N PRO A 220 2.44 24.25 18.59
CA PRO A 220 3.87 24.46 18.38
C PRO A 220 4.67 23.17 18.11
N GLN A 221 4.20 22.02 18.64
CA GLN A 221 4.85 20.72 18.40
C GLN A 221 4.56 20.17 17.01
N LYS A 222 3.62 20.78 16.27
CA LYS A 222 3.20 20.36 14.92
C LYS A 222 3.54 21.39 13.84
N ASN A 223 3.95 22.62 14.21
CA ASN A 223 4.23 23.68 13.24
C ASN A 223 5.25 23.26 12.17
N TRP A 224 6.26 22.49 12.55
CA TRP A 224 7.29 21.99 11.64
C TRP A 224 6.75 21.09 10.50
N LYS A 225 5.51 20.60 10.63
CA LYS A 225 4.83 19.81 9.59
C LYS A 225 4.06 20.65 8.60
N PHE A 226 3.92 21.95 8.88
CA PHE A 226 3.18 22.85 8.00
C PHE A 226 4.07 23.30 6.85
N SER A 227 3.53 23.26 5.63
CA SER A 227 4.16 23.80 4.44
C SER A 227 3.18 24.63 3.62
N HIS A 228 3.66 25.74 3.07
CA HIS A 228 2.87 26.51 2.08
C HIS A 228 2.52 25.66 0.83
N ALA A 229 3.36 24.69 0.47
CA ALA A 229 3.07 23.75 -0.60
C ALA A 229 1.79 22.91 -0.32
N ASP A 230 1.51 22.59 0.95
CA ASP A 230 0.29 21.88 1.34
C ASP A 230 -0.97 22.69 1.00
N LEU A 231 -0.90 24.03 1.14
CA LEU A 231 -2.01 24.92 0.77
C LEU A 231 -2.17 25.02 -0.75
N ALA A 232 -1.08 25.08 -1.49
CA ALA A 232 -1.10 25.08 -2.95
C ALA A 232 -1.73 23.76 -3.48
N THR A 233 -1.31 22.61 -2.94
CA THR A 233 -1.92 21.31 -3.26
C THR A 233 -3.43 21.30 -2.98
N ARG A 234 -3.87 21.92 -1.88
CA ARG A 234 -5.28 22.01 -1.53
C ARG A 234 -6.09 22.88 -2.52
N GLN A 235 -5.51 23.84 -3.18
CA GLN A 235 -6.19 24.64 -4.23
C GLN A 235 -6.60 23.77 -5.42
N HIS A 236 -5.82 22.70 -5.70
CA HIS A 236 -6.09 21.70 -6.73
C HIS A 236 -6.85 20.47 -6.21
N TRP A 237 -7.67 20.65 -5.15
CA TRP A 237 -8.35 19.52 -4.49
C TRP A 237 -9.13 18.64 -5.47
N ASP A 238 -9.95 19.26 -6.32
CA ASP A 238 -10.86 18.54 -7.22
C ASP A 238 -10.06 17.82 -8.33
N ASP A 239 -8.98 18.43 -8.83
CA ASP A 239 -8.06 17.83 -9.80
C ASP A 239 -7.35 16.60 -9.21
N TYR A 240 -6.92 16.69 -7.94
CA TYR A 240 -6.34 15.55 -7.23
C TYR A 240 -7.35 14.43 -6.99
N ILE A 241 -8.60 14.73 -6.62
CA ILE A 241 -9.63 13.72 -6.43
C ILE A 241 -9.92 12.99 -7.74
N GLU A 242 -10.00 13.70 -8.86
CA GLU A 242 -10.13 13.09 -10.19
C GLU A 242 -8.92 12.20 -10.51
N ALA A 243 -7.70 12.70 -10.29
CA ALA A 243 -6.48 11.95 -10.54
C ALA A 243 -6.39 10.68 -9.67
N TYR A 244 -6.78 10.74 -8.39
CA TYR A 244 -6.87 9.58 -7.50
C TYR A 244 -7.92 8.58 -7.98
N GLU A 245 -9.09 9.04 -8.39
CA GLU A 245 -10.16 8.18 -8.89
C GLU A 245 -9.72 7.42 -10.15
N ASP A 246 -9.09 8.12 -11.10
CA ASP A 246 -8.55 7.51 -12.32
C ASP A 246 -7.43 6.51 -11.98
N MET A 247 -6.51 6.87 -11.08
CA MET A 247 -5.45 5.99 -10.60
C MET A 247 -6.02 4.69 -10.02
N LEU A 248 -6.97 4.80 -9.10
CA LEU A 248 -7.61 3.65 -8.45
C LEU A 248 -8.29 2.75 -9.47
N ASN A 249 -9.02 3.34 -10.42
CA ASN A 249 -9.74 2.61 -11.45
C ASN A 249 -8.84 1.98 -12.52
N ALA A 250 -7.72 2.62 -12.85
CA ALA A 250 -6.81 2.15 -13.90
C ALA A 250 -5.80 1.13 -13.39
N THR A 251 -5.46 1.15 -12.10
CA THR A 251 -4.34 0.38 -11.57
C THR A 251 -4.71 -0.62 -10.47
N SER A 252 -5.99 -0.74 -10.09
CA SER A 252 -6.43 -1.83 -9.23
C SER A 252 -6.51 -3.12 -10.03
N HIS A 253 -5.72 -4.13 -9.65
CA HIS A 253 -5.70 -5.43 -10.34
C HIS A 253 -5.62 -6.59 -9.34
N PRO A 254 -6.02 -7.83 -9.73
CA PRO A 254 -6.17 -8.93 -8.78
C PRO A 254 -4.92 -9.29 -7.98
N ALA A 255 -3.73 -9.11 -8.54
CA ALA A 255 -2.47 -9.41 -7.85
C ALA A 255 -2.08 -8.33 -6.83
N ALA A 256 -2.50 -7.08 -7.04
CA ALA A 256 -2.27 -5.95 -6.14
C ALA A 256 -3.45 -4.96 -6.18
N PRO A 257 -4.59 -5.28 -5.56
CA PRO A 257 -5.73 -4.39 -5.53
C PRO A 257 -5.49 -3.21 -4.59
N TRP A 258 -6.14 -2.09 -4.87
CA TRP A 258 -6.16 -0.95 -3.96
C TRP A 258 -7.12 -1.18 -2.79
N HIS A 259 -6.66 -0.82 -1.58
CA HIS A 259 -7.49 -0.69 -0.40
C HIS A 259 -7.89 0.77 -0.23
N LEU A 260 -9.18 1.06 -0.33
CA LEU A 260 -9.74 2.38 -0.03
C LEU A 260 -9.99 2.46 1.48
N VAL A 261 -9.24 3.33 2.16
CA VAL A 261 -9.19 3.43 3.62
C VAL A 261 -9.80 4.77 4.06
N PRO A 262 -10.95 4.79 4.77
CA PRO A 262 -11.47 6.00 5.39
C PRO A 262 -10.45 6.60 6.37
N ALA A 263 -10.11 7.89 6.22
CA ALA A 263 -8.96 8.47 6.89
C ALA A 263 -9.25 9.62 7.86
N ASP A 264 -10.51 10.06 7.99
CA ASP A 264 -10.88 11.14 8.92
C ASP A 264 -10.69 10.70 10.38
N ARG A 265 -10.96 9.43 10.68
CA ARG A 265 -10.78 8.85 12.01
C ARG A 265 -9.48 8.06 12.07
N ASN A 266 -8.42 8.65 12.59
CA ASN A 266 -7.09 8.03 12.69
C ASN A 266 -7.11 6.61 13.28
N TRP A 267 -7.88 6.38 14.36
CA TRP A 267 -7.97 5.08 15.01
C TRP A 267 -8.58 3.98 14.12
N TYR A 268 -9.54 4.37 13.24
CA TYR A 268 -10.17 3.42 12.31
C TYR A 268 -9.30 3.17 11.09
N ARG A 269 -8.70 4.22 10.52
CA ARG A 269 -7.70 4.12 9.46
C ARG A 269 -6.59 3.12 9.84
N ASP A 270 -6.02 3.30 11.04
CA ASP A 270 -4.92 2.47 11.54
C ASP A 270 -5.35 1.01 11.71
N PHE A 271 -6.56 0.79 12.19
CA PHE A 271 -7.14 -0.55 12.30
C PHE A 271 -7.29 -1.23 10.92
N VAL A 272 -7.89 -0.53 9.95
CA VAL A 272 -8.12 -1.05 8.60
C VAL A 272 -6.80 -1.45 7.93
N VAL A 273 -5.78 -0.61 8.04
CA VAL A 273 -4.45 -0.90 7.48
C VAL A 273 -3.83 -2.11 8.19
N ALA A 274 -3.82 -2.13 9.53
CA ALA A 274 -3.24 -3.24 10.30
C ALA A 274 -3.94 -4.58 10.00
N GLU A 275 -5.27 -4.57 9.87
CA GLU A 275 -6.05 -5.78 9.56
C GLU A 275 -5.74 -6.31 8.16
N ALA A 276 -5.66 -5.42 7.16
CA ALA A 276 -5.31 -5.81 5.79
C ALA A 276 -3.89 -6.41 5.71
N VAL A 277 -2.92 -5.83 6.41
CA VAL A 277 -1.54 -6.33 6.46
C VAL A 277 -1.48 -7.70 7.16
N ASP A 278 -2.10 -7.84 8.34
CA ASP A 278 -2.17 -9.12 9.06
C ASP A 278 -2.77 -10.24 8.20
N GLN A 279 -3.91 -9.95 7.54
CA GLN A 279 -4.57 -10.91 6.64
C GLN A 279 -3.67 -11.32 5.46
N ALA A 280 -2.96 -10.39 4.85
CA ALA A 280 -2.10 -10.67 3.71
C ALA A 280 -0.89 -11.51 4.09
N VAL A 281 -0.23 -11.19 5.20
CA VAL A 281 0.94 -11.97 5.68
C VAL A 281 0.52 -13.36 6.15
N ARG A 282 -0.62 -13.52 6.82
CA ARG A 282 -1.16 -14.84 7.20
C ARG A 282 -1.44 -15.75 6.00
N LYS A 283 -1.84 -15.20 4.85
CA LYS A 283 -2.06 -15.98 3.61
C LYS A 283 -0.78 -16.67 3.11
N LEU A 284 0.40 -16.16 3.46
CA LEU A 284 1.68 -16.80 3.12
C LEU A 284 1.91 -18.12 3.85
N LYS A 285 1.17 -18.40 4.94
CA LYS A 285 1.26 -19.65 5.74
C LYS A 285 2.71 -20.00 6.12
N LEU A 286 3.49 -18.99 6.47
CA LEU A 286 4.89 -19.14 6.83
C LEU A 286 5.08 -20.07 8.02
N LYS A 287 6.15 -20.88 7.98
CA LYS A 287 6.57 -21.79 9.06
C LYS A 287 8.08 -21.59 9.27
N TRP A 288 8.56 -21.93 10.45
CA TRP A 288 9.99 -21.96 10.71
C TRP A 288 10.69 -22.91 9.73
N PRO A 289 11.76 -22.49 9.07
CA PRO A 289 12.54 -23.38 8.21
C PRO A 289 13.17 -24.48 9.07
N LYS A 290 13.31 -25.66 8.48
CA LYS A 290 14.05 -26.74 9.14
C LYS A 290 15.53 -26.39 9.18
N PRO A 291 16.27 -26.71 10.26
CA PRO A 291 17.72 -26.58 10.28
C PRO A 291 18.36 -27.33 9.10
N THR A 292 19.39 -26.76 8.54
CA THR A 292 20.17 -27.38 7.45
C THR A 292 21.16 -28.42 7.98
N GLU A 293 21.47 -28.36 9.28
CA GLU A 293 22.40 -29.23 9.96
C GLU A 293 21.70 -30.04 11.05
N ASP A 294 22.29 -31.19 11.41
CA ASP A 294 21.81 -32.01 12.52
C ASP A 294 22.24 -31.39 13.87
N LEU A 295 21.35 -30.57 14.44
CA LEU A 295 21.61 -29.85 15.68
C LEU A 295 21.86 -30.78 16.89
N SER A 296 21.45 -32.06 16.83
CA SER A 296 21.62 -33.01 17.92
C SER A 296 23.09 -33.37 18.14
N LYS A 297 23.96 -33.17 17.12
CA LYS A 297 25.39 -33.43 17.14
C LYS A 297 26.20 -32.24 17.63
N ILE A 298 25.61 -31.07 17.74
CA ILE A 298 26.33 -29.86 18.17
C ILE A 298 26.52 -29.89 19.68
N ARG A 299 27.77 -29.69 20.13
CA ARG A 299 28.16 -29.54 21.55
C ARG A 299 28.75 -28.13 21.72
N ILE A 300 28.10 -27.33 22.55
CA ILE A 300 28.63 -26.02 22.97
C ILE A 300 29.56 -26.32 24.17
N LYS A 301 30.86 -25.96 24.05
CA LYS A 301 31.86 -26.09 25.11
C LYS A 301 31.82 -24.90 26.04
#